data_09ce847c80344501514988ffb684778f
#
_entry.id   09ce847c80344501514988ffb684778f
#
_cell.length_a   1.000
_cell.length_b   1.000
_cell.length_c   1.000
_cell.angle_alpha   90.00
_cell.angle_beta   90.00
_cell.angle_gamma   90.00
#
_symmetry.space_group_name_H-M   'P 1'
#
loop_
_entity.id
_entity.type
_entity.pdbx_description
1 polymer ?
#
loop_
_entity_poly.entity_id
_entity_poly.type
_entity_poly.pdbx_seq_one_letter_code
_entity_poly.pdbx_strand_id
1 'polypeptide(L)'
;MTKRKYPERKSSYQRLSSAFRSVIDNFKIAASKTDKRETTIQAEANNGSAFLLCLQDQGAKTLNDVTTTMIQKFFFDGERQIRGHTYKNNIVAVLKGNREFDTWAECKRIINSVPPIRRSRKNYPYLHKDELDIIKSELSTGTLLSLRDKAIMTLLIHTGIRGADIAKMSMTNIDWKADRMNIRQSKTDAPLCLPLTATVGNAIYDYIKYERQNKMGMSNLFLNTFDIKKQLKIRSIGVIVTRALEKIGVRQNGCQKGVRLF
;
A
#
# COMPACT_ATOMS: atom_id res chain seq x y z
N MET A 1 7.37 -23.55 21.19
CA MET A 1 6.79 -23.42 19.82
C MET A 1 7.89 -23.08 18.84
N THR A 2 8.32 -24.03 18.08
CA THR A 2 9.40 -23.92 17.09
C THR A 2 8.88 -23.13 15.88
N LYS A 3 9.44 -21.94 15.62
CA LYS A 3 9.15 -21.18 14.40
C LYS A 3 9.52 -22.02 13.19
N ARG A 4 8.57 -22.42 12.37
CA ARG A 4 8.85 -23.00 11.04
C ARG A 4 9.70 -22.00 10.25
N LYS A 5 10.99 -22.29 10.06
CA LYS A 5 11.85 -21.56 9.12
C LYS A 5 11.41 -21.97 7.71
N TYR A 6 10.62 -21.13 7.07
CA TYR A 6 10.48 -21.24 5.62
C TYR A 6 11.79 -20.81 4.98
N PRO A 7 12.30 -21.55 3.95
CA PRO A 7 13.50 -21.14 3.26
C PRO A 7 13.31 -19.72 2.71
N GLU A 8 14.28 -18.84 2.92
CA GLU A 8 14.24 -17.47 2.40
C GLU A 8 14.13 -17.50 0.87
N ARG A 9 12.98 -17.10 0.38
CA ARG A 9 12.72 -17.01 -1.06
C ARG A 9 13.50 -15.82 -1.60
N LYS A 10 14.59 -16.07 -2.35
CA LYS A 10 15.36 -15.00 -3.00
C LYS A 10 14.43 -14.10 -3.82
N SER A 11 14.59 -12.79 -3.68
CA SER A 11 13.84 -11.79 -4.45
C SER A 11 14.18 -11.88 -5.94
N SER A 12 13.32 -11.34 -6.82
CA SER A 12 13.61 -11.28 -8.26
C SER A 12 14.94 -10.58 -8.53
N TYR A 13 15.25 -9.49 -7.82
CA TYR A 13 16.52 -8.79 -7.93
C TYR A 13 17.73 -9.67 -7.60
N GLN A 14 17.66 -10.46 -6.53
CA GLN A 14 18.76 -11.37 -6.12
C GLN A 14 19.01 -12.51 -7.13
N ARG A 15 18.04 -12.83 -7.96
CA ARG A 15 18.12 -13.87 -8.99
C ARG A 15 18.62 -13.36 -10.34
N LEU A 16 18.70 -12.05 -10.53
CA LEU A 16 19.23 -11.44 -11.77
C LEU A 16 20.72 -11.72 -11.94
N SER A 17 21.14 -11.93 -13.18
CA SER A 17 22.55 -11.89 -13.58
C SER A 17 23.14 -10.48 -13.37
N SER A 18 24.46 -10.37 -13.39
CA SER A 18 25.14 -9.06 -13.23
C SER A 18 24.69 -8.06 -14.29
N ALA A 19 24.55 -8.49 -15.54
CA ALA A 19 24.14 -7.64 -16.66
C ALA A 19 22.75 -7.02 -16.46
N PHE A 20 21.77 -7.80 -15.97
CA PHE A 20 20.43 -7.29 -15.70
C PHE A 20 20.32 -6.56 -14.36
N ARG A 21 21.14 -6.94 -13.37
CA ARG A 21 21.19 -6.28 -12.07
C ARG A 21 21.67 -4.83 -12.20
N SER A 22 22.68 -4.59 -13.04
CA SER A 22 23.19 -3.23 -13.29
C SER A 22 22.11 -2.26 -13.76
N VAL A 23 21.13 -2.71 -14.54
CA VAL A 23 20.00 -1.88 -14.99
C VAL A 23 19.16 -1.37 -13.82
N ILE A 24 18.94 -2.22 -12.82
CA ILE A 24 18.18 -1.85 -11.61
C ILE A 24 19.01 -0.94 -10.71
N ASP A 25 20.30 -1.17 -10.59
CA ASP A 25 21.21 -0.36 -9.77
C ASP A 25 21.37 1.04 -10.36
N ASN A 26 21.58 1.15 -11.67
CA ASN A 26 21.60 2.41 -12.41
C ASN A 26 20.31 3.21 -12.19
N PHE A 27 19.15 2.54 -12.31
CA PHE A 27 17.86 3.17 -12.03
C PHE A 27 17.78 3.70 -10.58
N LYS A 28 18.22 2.94 -9.59
CA LYS A 28 18.21 3.38 -8.18
C LYS A 28 19.11 4.59 -7.97
N ILE A 29 20.30 4.61 -8.58
CA ILE A 29 21.22 5.76 -8.55
C ILE A 29 20.56 6.99 -9.17
N ALA A 30 19.94 6.86 -10.35
CA ALA A 30 19.24 7.96 -10.99
C ALA A 30 18.03 8.44 -10.18
N ALA A 31 17.25 7.51 -9.64
CA ALA A 31 16.05 7.81 -8.85
C ALA A 31 16.37 8.48 -7.50
N SER A 32 17.50 8.15 -6.87
CA SER A 32 17.93 8.79 -5.61
C SER A 32 18.25 10.27 -5.74
N LYS A 33 18.49 10.75 -6.95
CA LYS A 33 18.71 12.17 -7.28
C LYS A 33 17.39 12.94 -7.49
N THR A 34 16.24 12.26 -7.38
CA THR A 34 14.91 12.85 -7.61
C THR A 34 14.11 12.91 -6.31
N ASP A 35 13.04 13.72 -6.28
CA ASP A 35 12.10 13.79 -5.13
C ASP A 35 11.17 12.57 -5.01
N LYS A 36 11.46 11.48 -5.71
CA LYS A 36 10.66 10.26 -5.62
C LYS A 36 10.77 9.64 -4.23
N ARG A 37 9.63 9.21 -3.69
CA ARG A 37 9.62 8.48 -2.43
C ARG A 37 10.29 7.12 -2.57
N GLU A 38 11.02 6.72 -1.54
CA GLU A 38 11.68 5.41 -1.46
C GLU A 38 10.71 4.24 -1.76
N THR A 39 9.47 4.31 -1.24
CA THR A 39 8.45 3.30 -1.52
C THR A 39 8.06 3.21 -3.01
N THR A 40 8.11 4.31 -3.74
CA THR A 40 7.86 4.35 -5.19
C THR A 40 9.05 3.75 -5.94
N ILE A 41 10.27 4.17 -5.58
CA ILE A 41 11.51 3.64 -6.16
C ILE A 41 11.58 2.12 -5.97
N GLN A 42 11.27 1.64 -4.76
CA GLN A 42 11.27 0.22 -4.47
C GLN A 42 10.20 -0.56 -5.25
N ALA A 43 9.00 0.01 -5.44
CA ALA A 43 7.95 -0.60 -6.24
C ALA A 43 8.33 -0.66 -7.73
N GLU A 44 8.92 0.41 -8.28
CA GLU A 44 9.44 0.46 -9.64
C GLU A 44 10.57 -0.58 -9.82
N ALA A 45 11.54 -0.62 -8.91
CA ALA A 45 12.66 -1.57 -8.93
C ALA A 45 12.18 -3.04 -8.84
N ASN A 46 11.19 -3.32 -7.99
CA ASN A 46 10.64 -4.68 -7.87
C ASN A 46 9.95 -5.14 -9.17
N ASN A 47 9.16 -4.26 -9.80
CA ASN A 47 8.50 -4.58 -11.05
C ASN A 47 9.49 -4.67 -12.22
N GLY A 48 10.50 -3.80 -12.25
CA GLY A 48 11.61 -3.88 -13.21
C GLY A 48 12.40 -5.17 -13.05
N SER A 49 12.72 -5.57 -11.81
CA SER A 49 13.42 -6.82 -11.53
C SER A 49 12.61 -8.05 -11.96
N ALA A 50 11.29 -8.04 -11.75
CA ALA A 50 10.42 -9.13 -12.20
C ALA A 50 10.36 -9.21 -13.73
N PHE A 51 10.38 -8.08 -14.43
CA PHE A 51 10.44 -8.02 -15.88
C PHE A 51 11.77 -8.57 -16.41
N LEU A 52 12.88 -8.06 -15.93
CA LEU A 52 14.22 -8.49 -16.37
C LEU A 52 14.46 -9.97 -16.06
N LEU A 53 13.99 -10.45 -14.90
CA LEU A 53 14.07 -11.87 -14.58
C LEU A 53 13.27 -12.74 -15.55
N CYS A 54 12.09 -12.31 -15.94
CA CYS A 54 11.29 -13.01 -16.94
C CYS A 54 11.98 -13.06 -18.32
N LEU A 55 12.71 -12.02 -18.72
CA LEU A 55 13.52 -12.03 -19.94
C LEU A 55 14.70 -12.99 -19.80
N GLN A 56 15.40 -12.98 -18.67
CA GLN A 56 16.48 -13.92 -18.36
C GLN A 56 16.00 -15.37 -18.36
N ASP A 57 14.87 -15.66 -17.74
CA ASP A 57 14.27 -17.01 -17.71
C ASP A 57 13.83 -17.48 -19.12
N GLN A 58 13.63 -16.56 -20.08
CA GLN A 58 13.40 -16.85 -21.50
C GLN A 58 14.70 -17.00 -22.32
N GLY A 59 15.86 -16.93 -21.69
CA GLY A 59 17.16 -17.18 -22.30
C GLY A 59 17.97 -15.93 -22.69
N ALA A 60 17.47 -14.71 -22.44
CA ALA A 60 18.27 -13.50 -22.65
C ALA A 60 19.43 -13.43 -21.63
N LYS A 61 20.66 -13.27 -22.12
CA LYS A 61 21.86 -13.10 -21.27
C LYS A 61 22.20 -11.63 -21.07
N THR A 62 21.89 -10.80 -22.05
CA THR A 62 22.11 -9.34 -22.04
C THR A 62 20.86 -8.61 -22.55
N LEU A 63 20.85 -7.27 -22.45
CA LEU A 63 19.77 -6.45 -23.01
C LEU A 63 19.68 -6.57 -24.54
N ASN A 64 20.79 -6.87 -25.23
CA ASN A 64 20.82 -7.02 -26.67
C ASN A 64 20.03 -8.24 -27.14
N ASP A 65 19.98 -9.30 -26.35
CA ASP A 65 19.28 -10.55 -26.68
C ASP A 65 17.74 -10.41 -26.57
N VAL A 66 17.28 -9.30 -26.00
CA VAL A 66 15.85 -9.08 -25.72
C VAL A 66 15.09 -8.84 -27.01
N THR A 67 14.13 -9.71 -27.31
CA THR A 67 13.25 -9.63 -28.47
C THR A 67 11.87 -9.06 -28.09
N THR A 68 11.15 -8.53 -29.09
CA THR A 68 9.77 -8.07 -28.91
C THR A 68 8.85 -9.21 -28.42
N THR A 69 9.07 -10.44 -28.88
CA THR A 69 8.29 -11.61 -28.42
C THR A 69 8.48 -11.90 -26.94
N MET A 70 9.72 -11.80 -26.44
CA MET A 70 9.99 -11.95 -24.99
C MET A 70 9.26 -10.89 -24.17
N ILE A 71 9.26 -9.64 -24.64
CA ILE A 71 8.55 -8.53 -23.99
C ILE A 71 7.05 -8.79 -23.98
N GLN A 72 6.49 -9.23 -25.11
CA GLN A 72 5.06 -9.56 -25.23
C GLN A 72 4.64 -10.64 -24.24
N LYS A 73 5.40 -11.75 -24.15
CA LYS A 73 5.14 -12.84 -23.18
C LYS A 73 5.13 -12.39 -21.73
N PHE A 74 5.81 -11.31 -21.39
CA PHE A 74 5.72 -10.75 -20.05
C PHE A 74 4.36 -10.10 -19.78
N PHE A 75 3.75 -9.45 -20.75
CA PHE A 75 2.49 -8.73 -20.59
C PHE A 75 1.26 -9.56 -20.95
N PHE A 76 1.43 -10.56 -21.80
CA PHE A 76 0.32 -11.34 -22.35
C PHE A 76 0.59 -12.85 -22.23
N ASP A 77 -0.48 -13.59 -22.05
CA ASP A 77 -0.55 -15.05 -22.20
C ASP A 77 -1.50 -15.32 -23.38
N GLY A 78 -0.93 -15.61 -24.54
CA GLY A 78 -1.65 -15.55 -25.81
C GLY A 78 -2.23 -14.14 -26.05
N GLU A 79 -3.54 -14.04 -26.26
CA GLU A 79 -4.24 -12.76 -26.41
C GLU A 79 -4.63 -12.11 -25.08
N ARG A 80 -4.56 -12.85 -23.99
CA ARG A 80 -4.99 -12.41 -22.67
C ARG A 80 -3.93 -11.52 -22.02
N GLN A 81 -4.28 -10.26 -21.74
CA GLN A 81 -3.42 -9.37 -20.96
C GLN A 81 -3.35 -9.83 -19.49
N ILE A 82 -2.16 -10.21 -19.02
CA ILE A 82 -1.91 -10.67 -17.63
C ILE A 82 -1.30 -9.59 -16.74
N ARG A 83 -0.70 -8.54 -17.32
CA ARG A 83 -0.10 -7.43 -16.57
C ARG A 83 -0.64 -6.09 -17.03
N GLY A 84 -0.95 -5.24 -16.05
CA GLY A 84 -1.62 -3.97 -16.30
C GLY A 84 -0.68 -2.78 -16.51
N HIS A 85 -1.29 -1.62 -16.74
CA HIS A 85 -0.60 -0.36 -17.04
C HIS A 85 0.41 0.08 -15.96
N THR A 86 0.18 -0.26 -14.69
CA THR A 86 1.12 0.04 -13.60
C THR A 86 2.46 -0.67 -13.80
N TYR A 87 2.44 -1.95 -14.20
CA TYR A 87 3.65 -2.69 -14.55
C TYR A 87 4.41 -2.02 -15.69
N LYS A 88 3.70 -1.66 -16.77
CA LYS A 88 4.29 -0.94 -17.90
C LYS A 88 4.98 0.35 -17.44
N ASN A 89 4.29 1.18 -16.67
CA ASN A 89 4.84 2.46 -16.21
C ASN A 89 6.09 2.26 -15.35
N ASN A 90 6.07 1.31 -14.43
CA ASN A 90 7.21 1.04 -13.57
C ASN A 90 8.41 0.51 -14.35
N ILE A 91 8.19 -0.38 -15.32
CA ILE A 91 9.25 -0.89 -16.19
C ILE A 91 9.84 0.24 -17.03
N VAL A 92 8.99 1.05 -17.64
CA VAL A 92 9.45 2.21 -18.43
C VAL A 92 10.21 3.20 -17.56
N ALA A 93 9.81 3.42 -16.30
CA ALA A 93 10.54 4.27 -15.36
C ALA A 93 11.94 3.72 -15.05
N VAL A 94 12.05 2.40 -14.81
CA VAL A 94 13.32 1.71 -14.58
C VAL A 94 14.25 1.85 -15.80
N LEU A 95 13.75 1.54 -16.99
CA LEU A 95 14.54 1.63 -18.22
C LEU A 95 14.95 3.07 -18.52
N LYS A 96 14.08 4.06 -18.30
CA LYS A 96 14.41 5.50 -18.44
C LYS A 96 15.44 5.98 -17.43
N GLY A 97 15.53 5.38 -16.25
CA GLY A 97 16.57 5.69 -15.27
C GLY A 97 17.98 5.32 -15.73
N ASN A 98 18.12 4.58 -16.83
CA ASN A 98 19.40 4.25 -17.43
C ASN A 98 19.89 5.26 -18.48
N ARG A 99 19.22 6.44 -18.60
CA ARG A 99 19.50 7.43 -19.66
C ARG A 99 20.95 7.96 -19.66
N GLU A 100 21.59 8.03 -18.49
CA GLU A 100 22.96 8.52 -18.32
C GLU A 100 24.02 7.40 -18.32
N PHE A 101 23.62 6.15 -18.64
CA PHE A 101 24.49 4.98 -18.59
C PHE A 101 24.62 4.32 -19.97
N ASP A 102 25.68 3.55 -20.16
CA ASP A 102 25.98 2.85 -21.43
C ASP A 102 24.85 1.93 -21.90
N THR A 103 24.01 1.46 -20.98
CA THR A 103 22.83 0.61 -21.27
C THR A 103 21.66 1.36 -21.90
N TRP A 104 21.77 2.66 -22.14
CA TRP A 104 20.62 3.47 -22.59
C TRP A 104 20.11 3.10 -23.98
N ALA A 105 20.98 2.80 -24.93
CA ALA A 105 20.57 2.47 -26.29
C ALA A 105 19.62 1.26 -26.31
N GLU A 106 20.00 0.20 -25.59
CA GLU A 106 19.20 -1.04 -25.44
C GLU A 106 17.94 -0.80 -24.64
N CYS A 107 18.03 -0.04 -23.55
CA CYS A 107 16.85 0.33 -22.75
C CYS A 107 15.83 1.10 -23.60
N LYS A 108 16.27 2.06 -24.41
CA LYS A 108 15.41 2.82 -25.32
C LYS A 108 14.75 1.92 -26.37
N ARG A 109 15.49 0.98 -26.94
CA ARG A 109 14.96 -0.03 -27.87
C ARG A 109 13.87 -0.88 -27.22
N ILE A 110 14.11 -1.37 -26.01
CA ILE A 110 13.13 -2.15 -25.24
C ILE A 110 11.90 -1.31 -24.93
N ILE A 111 12.03 -0.04 -24.51
CA ILE A 111 10.90 0.88 -24.25
C ILE A 111 10.01 0.98 -25.50
N ASN A 112 10.59 1.15 -26.68
CA ASN A 112 9.86 1.28 -27.94
C ASN A 112 9.16 -0.03 -28.36
N SER A 113 9.65 -1.17 -27.87
CA SER A 113 9.05 -2.50 -28.12
C SER A 113 7.98 -2.89 -27.12
N VAL A 114 7.72 -2.09 -26.07
CA VAL A 114 6.68 -2.39 -25.08
C VAL A 114 5.30 -2.20 -25.71
N PRO A 115 4.45 -3.24 -25.70
CA PRO A 115 3.15 -3.19 -26.36
C PRO A 115 2.19 -2.18 -25.70
N PRO A 116 1.15 -1.73 -26.42
CA PRO A 116 0.08 -0.97 -25.84
C PRO A 116 -0.66 -1.80 -24.79
N ILE A 117 -0.76 -1.29 -23.56
CA ILE A 117 -1.42 -1.98 -22.44
C ILE A 117 -2.74 -1.28 -22.15
N ARG A 118 -3.84 -2.02 -22.24
CA ARG A 118 -5.18 -1.49 -21.92
C ARG A 118 -5.29 -1.19 -20.43
N ARG A 119 -5.83 -0.02 -20.11
CA ARG A 119 -6.23 0.29 -18.74
C ARG A 119 -7.55 -0.41 -18.44
N SER A 120 -7.53 -1.36 -17.51
CA SER A 120 -8.79 -1.90 -17.00
C SER A 120 -9.50 -0.82 -16.19
N ARG A 121 -10.73 -0.48 -16.55
CA ARG A 121 -11.61 0.28 -15.67
C ARG A 121 -11.98 -0.64 -14.51
N LYS A 122 -11.52 -0.30 -13.31
CA LYS A 122 -11.90 -1.03 -12.09
C LYS A 122 -13.11 -0.32 -11.51
N ASN A 123 -14.24 -0.98 -11.50
CA ASN A 123 -15.33 -0.57 -10.65
C ASN A 123 -14.93 -0.90 -9.21
N TYR A 124 -14.70 0.13 -8.39
CA TYR A 124 -14.45 -0.06 -6.98
C TYR A 124 -15.79 -0.30 -6.28
N PRO A 125 -15.92 -1.36 -5.49
CA PRO A 125 -17.10 -1.54 -4.68
C PRO A 125 -17.21 -0.39 -3.67
N TYR A 126 -18.41 0.10 -3.45
CA TYR A 126 -18.75 1.11 -2.46
C TYR A 126 -19.74 0.53 -1.44
N LEU A 127 -19.86 1.17 -0.29
CA LEU A 127 -20.84 0.80 0.71
C LEU A 127 -22.21 1.33 0.31
N HIS A 128 -23.21 0.45 0.30
CA HIS A 128 -24.60 0.83 0.11
C HIS A 128 -25.14 1.49 1.39
N LYS A 129 -26.28 2.16 1.28
CA LYS A 129 -26.86 2.91 2.40
C LYS A 129 -27.22 1.98 3.58
N ASP A 130 -27.84 0.85 3.29
CA ASP A 130 -28.16 -0.20 4.26
C ASP A 130 -26.93 -0.74 4.97
N GLU A 131 -25.85 -1.02 4.25
CA GLU A 131 -24.57 -1.42 4.84
C GLU A 131 -23.99 -0.34 5.78
N LEU A 132 -24.10 0.94 5.39
CA LEU A 132 -23.66 2.07 6.21
C LEU A 132 -24.50 2.20 7.48
N ASP A 133 -25.80 1.98 7.40
CA ASP A 133 -26.70 2.07 8.55
C ASP A 133 -26.43 0.93 9.56
N ILE A 134 -26.16 -0.28 9.10
CA ILE A 134 -25.71 -1.39 9.94
C ILE A 134 -24.38 -1.05 10.63
N ILE A 135 -23.40 -0.53 9.90
CA ILE A 135 -22.09 -0.17 10.47
C ILE A 135 -22.26 0.94 11.51
N LYS A 136 -23.04 2.00 11.22
CA LYS A 136 -23.28 3.10 12.16
C LYS A 136 -23.97 2.63 13.43
N SER A 137 -24.93 1.73 13.33
CA SER A 137 -25.60 1.12 14.48
C SER A 137 -24.60 0.38 15.38
N GLU A 138 -23.74 -0.46 14.80
CA GLU A 138 -22.70 -1.17 15.57
C GLU A 138 -21.69 -0.19 16.21
N LEU A 139 -21.30 0.87 15.51
CA LEU A 139 -20.36 1.87 16.06
C LEU A 139 -20.96 2.65 17.23
N SER A 140 -22.28 2.87 17.25
CA SER A 140 -22.94 3.63 18.31
C SER A 140 -23.26 2.76 19.54
N THR A 141 -23.89 1.62 19.35
CA THR A 141 -24.46 0.81 20.44
C THR A 141 -24.01 -0.65 20.45
N GLY A 142 -23.38 -1.10 19.38
CA GLY A 142 -22.96 -2.51 19.24
C GLY A 142 -21.84 -2.90 20.21
N THR A 143 -21.60 -4.20 20.33
CA THR A 143 -20.57 -4.79 21.21
C THR A 143 -19.64 -5.75 20.50
N LEU A 144 -19.79 -5.91 19.19
CA LEU A 144 -18.98 -6.85 18.39
C LEU A 144 -17.54 -6.41 18.20
N LEU A 145 -17.32 -5.09 18.17
CA LEU A 145 -15.98 -4.51 17.91
C LEU A 145 -15.32 -4.05 19.22
N SER A 146 -13.99 -4.14 19.27
CA SER A 146 -13.21 -3.50 20.33
C SER A 146 -13.31 -1.97 20.22
N LEU A 147 -13.06 -1.24 21.30
CA LEU A 147 -13.11 0.23 21.31
C LEU A 147 -12.08 0.83 20.33
N ARG A 148 -10.90 0.19 20.19
CA ARG A 148 -9.92 0.57 19.20
C ARG A 148 -10.45 0.46 17.78
N ASP A 149 -11.06 -0.69 17.46
CA ASP A 149 -11.54 -0.96 16.11
C ASP A 149 -12.74 -0.06 15.79
N LYS A 150 -13.61 0.22 16.79
CA LYS A 150 -14.68 1.23 16.67
C LYS A 150 -14.12 2.62 16.39
N ALA A 151 -13.12 3.07 17.14
CA ALA A 151 -12.51 4.39 16.93
C ALA A 151 -11.89 4.52 15.54
N ILE A 152 -11.21 3.48 15.05
CA ILE A 152 -10.63 3.43 13.70
C ILE A 152 -11.72 3.49 12.63
N MET A 153 -12.78 2.70 12.76
CA MET A 153 -13.90 2.68 11.82
C MET A 153 -14.65 4.00 11.81
N THR A 154 -14.90 4.58 12.98
CA THR A 154 -15.55 5.91 13.12
C THR A 154 -14.73 6.99 12.43
N LEU A 155 -13.41 7.03 12.64
CA LEU A 155 -12.52 7.95 11.92
C LEU A 155 -12.63 7.79 10.40
N LEU A 156 -12.57 6.55 9.89
CA LEU A 156 -12.64 6.29 8.45
C LEU A 156 -13.97 6.78 7.85
N ILE A 157 -15.10 6.48 8.50
CA ILE A 157 -16.44 6.79 7.97
C ILE A 157 -16.73 8.28 8.04
N HIS A 158 -16.39 8.93 9.14
CA HIS A 158 -16.77 10.33 9.36
C HIS A 158 -15.78 11.34 8.76
N THR A 159 -14.54 10.94 8.50
CA THR A 159 -13.49 11.87 8.06
C THR A 159 -12.88 11.55 6.70
N GLY A 160 -13.01 10.31 6.22
CA GLY A 160 -12.34 9.86 5.00
C GLY A 160 -10.81 9.87 5.08
N ILE A 161 -10.22 9.95 6.27
CA ILE A 161 -8.76 9.93 6.47
C ILE A 161 -8.17 8.63 5.92
N ARG A 162 -7.02 8.73 5.29
CA ARG A 162 -6.31 7.53 4.80
C ARG A 162 -5.86 6.63 5.94
N GLY A 163 -6.00 5.33 5.78
CA GLY A 163 -5.53 4.36 6.78
C GLY A 163 -4.05 4.50 7.16
N ALA A 164 -3.21 5.02 6.25
CA ALA A 164 -1.81 5.34 6.54
C ALA A 164 -1.67 6.48 7.55
N ASP A 165 -2.55 7.46 7.47
CA ASP A 165 -2.54 8.62 8.37
C ASP A 165 -3.07 8.21 9.75
N ILE A 166 -4.14 7.40 9.81
CA ILE A 166 -4.65 6.82 11.06
C ILE A 166 -3.56 6.00 11.78
N ALA A 167 -2.85 5.14 11.04
CA ALA A 167 -1.80 4.30 11.63
C ALA A 167 -0.65 5.13 12.24
N LYS A 168 -0.42 6.34 11.76
CA LYS A 168 0.63 7.25 12.23
C LYS A 168 0.15 8.30 13.22
N MET A 169 -1.16 8.38 13.48
CA MET A 169 -1.69 9.37 14.45
C MET A 169 -1.03 9.24 15.80
N SER A 170 -0.70 10.38 16.38
CA SER A 170 -0.22 10.53 17.75
C SER A 170 -1.31 11.15 18.63
N MET A 171 -1.13 11.07 19.94
CA MET A 171 -1.98 11.74 20.93
C MET A 171 -2.00 13.26 20.72
N THR A 172 -0.87 13.82 20.27
CA THR A 172 -0.72 15.26 20.03
C THR A 172 -1.43 15.77 18.78
N ASN A 173 -1.91 14.86 17.91
CA ASN A 173 -2.71 15.27 16.76
C ASN A 173 -4.14 15.70 17.14
N ILE A 174 -4.58 15.41 18.36
CA ILE A 174 -5.93 15.74 18.84
C ILE A 174 -5.84 16.94 19.78
N ASP A 175 -6.46 18.01 19.36
CA ASP A 175 -6.67 19.20 20.21
C ASP A 175 -8.09 19.16 20.76
N TRP A 176 -8.21 18.63 21.97
CA TRP A 176 -9.47 18.49 22.69
C TRP A 176 -10.08 19.84 23.10
N LYS A 177 -9.26 20.91 23.24
CA LYS A 177 -9.74 22.23 23.61
C LYS A 177 -10.33 23.00 22.44
N ALA A 178 -9.72 22.81 21.26
CA ALA A 178 -10.15 23.49 20.04
C ALA A 178 -11.08 22.62 19.16
N ASP A 179 -11.45 21.42 19.63
CA ASP A 179 -12.26 20.44 18.88
C ASP A 179 -11.72 20.18 17.46
N ARG A 180 -10.40 19.91 17.35
CA ARG A 180 -9.72 19.75 16.07
C ARG A 180 -8.75 18.57 16.06
N MET A 181 -8.57 18.02 14.87
CA MET A 181 -7.51 17.04 14.57
C MET A 181 -6.52 17.64 13.58
N ASN A 182 -5.28 17.78 13.99
CA ASN A 182 -4.19 18.32 13.16
C ASN A 182 -3.27 17.19 12.71
N ILE A 183 -3.31 16.87 11.42
CA ILE A 183 -2.65 15.71 10.87
C ILE A 183 -1.75 16.14 9.71
N ARG A 184 -0.57 15.57 9.62
CA ARG A 184 0.27 15.69 8.45
C ARG A 184 0.07 14.45 7.56
N GLN A 185 -0.46 14.66 6.36
CA GLN A 185 -0.81 13.57 5.45
C GLN A 185 0.42 12.79 5.00
N SER A 186 0.45 11.49 5.23
CA SER A 186 1.59 10.63 4.88
C SER A 186 1.91 10.59 3.38
N LYS A 187 0.94 10.84 2.51
CA LYS A 187 1.12 10.75 1.06
C LYS A 187 1.58 12.05 0.41
N THR A 188 1.13 13.19 0.89
CA THR A 188 1.35 14.50 0.26
C THR A 188 2.25 15.40 1.09
N ASP A 189 2.50 14.99 2.33
CA ASP A 189 3.17 15.79 3.36
C ASP A 189 2.44 17.12 3.68
N ALA A 190 1.21 17.26 3.21
CA ALA A 190 0.40 18.45 3.43
C ALA A 190 -0.27 18.43 4.83
N PRO A 191 -0.37 19.58 5.50
CA PRO A 191 -1.15 19.69 6.73
C PRO A 191 -2.64 19.51 6.41
N LEU A 192 -3.36 18.83 7.30
CA LEU A 192 -4.79 18.60 7.26
C LEU A 192 -5.37 18.88 8.64
N CYS A 193 -6.23 19.88 8.73
CA CYS A 193 -7.00 20.19 9.92
C CYS A 193 -8.45 19.75 9.70
N LEU A 194 -8.96 18.92 10.60
CA LEU A 194 -10.33 18.41 10.56
C LEU A 194 -11.05 18.71 11.88
N PRO A 195 -12.37 18.94 11.86
CA PRO A 195 -13.12 19.06 13.11
C PRO A 195 -13.15 17.74 13.86
N LEU A 196 -13.00 17.78 15.16
CA LEU A 196 -13.21 16.67 16.07
C LEU A 196 -14.69 16.68 16.48
N THR A 197 -15.52 16.03 15.70
CA THR A 197 -16.95 15.92 16.03
C THR A 197 -17.14 15.08 17.29
N ALA A 198 -18.25 15.29 18.02
CA ALA A 198 -18.56 14.52 19.22
C ALA A 198 -18.49 13.01 19.00
N THR A 199 -19.02 12.52 17.85
CA THR A 199 -18.98 11.09 17.51
C THR A 199 -17.56 10.56 17.40
N VAL A 200 -16.67 11.27 16.73
CA VAL A 200 -15.26 10.88 16.55
C VAL A 200 -14.52 11.03 17.88
N GLY A 201 -14.72 12.16 18.58
CA GLY A 201 -14.08 12.43 19.85
C GLY A 201 -14.43 11.40 20.92
N ASN A 202 -15.71 11.07 21.09
CA ASN A 202 -16.16 10.07 22.05
C ASN A 202 -15.57 8.69 21.75
N ALA A 203 -15.59 8.25 20.49
CA ALA A 203 -15.02 6.95 20.11
C ALA A 203 -13.51 6.87 20.41
N ILE A 204 -12.76 7.94 20.16
CA ILE A 204 -11.33 8.02 20.49
C ILE A 204 -11.13 8.05 22.01
N TYR A 205 -11.92 8.86 22.73
CA TYR A 205 -11.85 8.97 24.19
C TYR A 205 -12.12 7.64 24.87
N ASP A 206 -13.15 6.91 24.46
CA ASP A 206 -13.50 5.61 25.03
C ASP A 206 -12.36 4.60 24.82
N TYR A 207 -11.76 4.58 23.62
CA TYR A 207 -10.59 3.76 23.38
C TYR A 207 -9.41 4.14 24.30
N ILE A 208 -9.12 5.41 24.42
CA ILE A 208 -8.00 5.89 25.27
C ILE A 208 -8.23 5.53 26.73
N LYS A 209 -9.45 5.74 27.21
CA LYS A 209 -9.79 5.58 28.62
C LYS A 209 -9.93 4.12 29.05
N TYR A 210 -10.56 3.29 28.23
CA TYR A 210 -10.99 1.96 28.66
C TYR A 210 -10.20 0.81 28.04
N GLU A 211 -9.57 0.99 26.88
CA GLU A 211 -8.87 -0.10 26.21
C GLU A 211 -7.37 0.17 26.00
N ARG A 212 -7.00 1.43 25.71
CA ARG A 212 -5.60 1.77 25.48
C ARG A 212 -4.80 1.70 26.77
N GLN A 213 -4.00 0.64 26.89
CA GLN A 213 -3.10 0.55 28.04
C GLN A 213 -2.12 1.72 28.03
N ASN A 214 -2.15 2.51 29.12
CA ASN A 214 -1.28 3.67 29.27
C ASN A 214 0.14 3.21 29.59
N LYS A 215 0.96 2.93 28.56
CA LYS A 215 2.38 2.64 28.75
C LYS A 215 3.17 3.90 28.49
N MET A 216 3.89 4.32 29.53
CA MET A 216 4.78 5.48 29.51
C MET A 216 5.66 5.48 28.25
N GLY A 217 5.66 6.59 27.52
CA GLY A 217 6.52 6.82 26.36
C GLY A 217 5.92 6.55 24.98
N MET A 218 4.69 5.99 24.86
CA MET A 218 4.06 5.78 23.56
C MET A 218 3.19 6.98 23.15
N SER A 219 3.71 7.77 22.21
CA SER A 219 2.98 8.92 21.64
C SER A 219 1.89 8.52 20.64
N ASN A 220 1.98 7.34 20.03
CA ASN A 220 1.02 6.89 19.04
C ASN A 220 -0.38 6.71 19.63
N LEU A 221 -1.39 7.19 18.92
CA LEU A 221 -2.79 7.05 19.34
C LEU A 221 -3.21 5.57 19.32
N PHE A 222 -3.05 4.89 18.20
CA PHE A 222 -3.44 3.48 18.03
C PHE A 222 -2.26 2.54 18.18
N LEU A 223 -2.41 1.56 19.07
CA LEU A 223 -1.37 0.58 19.40
C LEU A 223 -1.70 -0.80 18.82
N ASN A 224 -0.64 -1.61 18.64
CA ASN A 224 -0.80 -2.98 18.24
C ASN A 224 -1.32 -3.80 19.44
N THR A 225 -2.26 -4.72 19.21
CA THR A 225 -2.85 -5.58 20.26
C THR A 225 -1.86 -6.61 20.80
N PHE A 226 -1.03 -7.19 19.93
CA PHE A 226 -0.10 -8.27 20.30
C PHE A 226 1.23 -7.76 20.84
N ASP A 227 1.62 -6.56 20.45
CA ASP A 227 2.84 -5.90 20.90
C ASP A 227 2.55 -4.41 21.10
N ILE A 228 2.05 -4.12 22.29
CA ILE A 228 1.66 -2.77 22.70
C ILE A 228 2.81 -1.76 22.78
N LYS A 229 4.06 -2.25 22.65
CA LYS A 229 5.25 -1.40 22.49
C LYS A 229 5.48 -0.97 21.05
N LYS A 230 4.66 -1.45 20.11
CA LYS A 230 4.80 -1.14 18.68
C LYS A 230 3.61 -0.36 18.15
N GLN A 231 3.94 0.62 17.34
CA GLN A 231 2.97 1.35 16.52
C GLN A 231 2.15 0.40 15.65
N LEU A 232 0.89 0.74 15.42
CA LEU A 232 0.03 0.02 14.48
C LEU A 232 0.59 0.16 13.06
N LYS A 233 0.80 -0.96 12.37
CA LYS A 233 1.30 -0.93 10.98
C LYS A 233 0.17 -0.50 10.03
N ILE A 234 0.51 0.24 8.97
CA ILE A 234 -0.44 0.67 7.93
C ILE A 234 -1.27 -0.50 7.39
N ARG A 235 -0.63 -1.65 7.14
CA ARG A 235 -1.30 -2.85 6.67
C ARG A 235 -2.35 -3.37 7.67
N SER A 236 -2.14 -3.15 8.96
CA SER A 236 -3.07 -3.60 10.01
C SER A 236 -4.40 -2.87 9.95
N ILE A 237 -4.45 -1.61 9.50
CA ILE A 237 -5.71 -0.88 9.30
C ILE A 237 -6.61 -1.63 8.31
N GLY A 238 -6.07 -2.08 7.18
CA GLY A 238 -6.85 -2.86 6.21
C GLY A 238 -7.38 -4.17 6.78
N VAL A 239 -6.58 -4.85 7.61
CA VAL A 239 -6.99 -6.09 8.28
C VAL A 239 -8.09 -5.82 9.32
N ILE A 240 -7.96 -4.75 10.12
CA ILE A 240 -8.96 -4.33 11.11
C ILE A 240 -10.29 -4.06 10.41
N VAL A 241 -10.29 -3.24 9.36
CA VAL A 241 -11.52 -2.90 8.61
C VAL A 241 -12.16 -4.16 8.01
N THR A 242 -11.39 -5.03 7.37
CA THR A 242 -11.93 -6.27 6.80
C THR A 242 -12.58 -7.13 7.88
N ARG A 243 -11.90 -7.37 9.00
CA ARG A 243 -12.43 -8.16 10.11
C ARG A 243 -13.64 -7.52 10.78
N ALA A 244 -13.64 -6.17 10.90
CA ALA A 244 -14.79 -5.45 11.44
C ALA A 244 -16.03 -5.65 10.56
N LEU A 245 -15.89 -5.47 9.23
CA LEU A 245 -16.99 -5.66 8.28
C LEU A 245 -17.49 -7.11 8.26
N GLU A 246 -16.59 -8.10 8.38
CA GLU A 246 -16.94 -9.51 8.49
C GLU A 246 -17.74 -9.79 9.77
N LYS A 247 -17.30 -9.28 10.92
CA LYS A 247 -18.00 -9.46 12.20
C LYS A 247 -19.39 -8.83 12.21
N ILE A 248 -19.55 -7.70 11.56
CA ILE A 248 -20.84 -6.99 11.44
C ILE A 248 -21.74 -7.67 10.40
N GLY A 249 -21.22 -8.59 9.59
CA GLY A 249 -21.97 -9.28 8.55
C GLY A 249 -22.19 -8.46 7.27
N VAL A 250 -21.52 -7.30 7.14
CA VAL A 250 -21.70 -6.41 6.01
C VAL A 250 -21.06 -6.96 4.74
N ARG A 251 -19.89 -7.60 4.84
CA ARG A 251 -19.22 -8.18 3.67
C ARG A 251 -18.60 -9.52 4.00
N GLN A 252 -19.16 -10.55 3.42
CA GLN A 252 -18.69 -11.92 3.55
C GLN A 252 -18.10 -12.42 2.22
N ASN A 253 -17.18 -13.38 2.29
CA ASN A 253 -16.68 -14.18 1.17
C ASN A 253 -15.98 -13.44 0.02
N GLY A 254 -14.67 -13.27 0.15
CA GLY A 254 -13.81 -12.84 -0.96
C GLY A 254 -14.01 -11.39 -1.40
N CYS A 255 -14.88 -10.68 -0.72
CA CYS A 255 -15.10 -9.27 -0.99
C CYS A 255 -13.91 -8.42 -0.54
N GLN A 256 -13.55 -7.63 -1.41
CA GLN A 256 -12.37 -6.80 -1.57
C GLN A 256 -12.09 -5.88 -0.38
N LYS A 257 -10.85 -5.86 -0.03
CA LYS A 257 -10.04 -4.89 0.73
C LYS A 257 -10.81 -3.66 1.22
N GLY A 258 -11.33 -3.75 2.44
CA GLY A 258 -12.25 -2.82 3.06
C GLY A 258 -11.82 -1.35 3.13
N VAL A 259 -10.51 -1.04 3.22
CA VAL A 259 -10.03 0.35 3.37
C VAL A 259 -10.28 1.25 2.16
N ARG A 260 -10.65 0.70 1.02
CA ARG A 260 -10.97 1.49 -0.19
C ARG A 260 -12.45 1.81 -0.34
N LEU A 261 -13.25 1.47 0.65
CA LEU A 261 -14.70 1.72 0.65
C LEU A 261 -15.05 3.09 1.23
N PHE A 262 -14.06 3.74 1.82
CA PHE A 262 -14.16 5.05 2.47
C PHE A 262 -13.36 6.10 1.74
#